data_72ba03e354a7e8a7686f16d97fd12085
#
_entry.id   72ba03e354a7e8a7686f16d97fd12085
#
_cell.length_a   1.000
_cell.length_b   1.000
_cell.length_c   1.000
_cell.angle_alpha   90.00
_cell.angle_beta   90.00
_cell.angle_gamma   90.00
#
_symmetry.space_group_name_H-M   'P 1'
#
loop_
_entity.id
_entity.type
_entity.pdbx_description
1 polymer ?
#
loop_
_entity_poly.entity_id
_entity_poly.type
_entity_poly.pdbx_seq_one_letter_code
_entity_poly.pdbx_strand_id
1 'polypeptide(L)'
;FGMGRAGQGKMTTHSQKKLEAQDLIEYRDRFSLPLSDEQAQSLAFYKPAQDSPEIRYLQQRRQALGGAMPRRETQCEVVPVPALPEYGSFALQAGGKAMSTTMAFVRLLGQLLKDPALGPRIVPIVADEARTFGMANLFKQVGIYSCVGQKDAPEDIGSVLSYREARDGQIMEEGISEAGALASWTAAATSYSVHGVAMLPFYIYYSMFGFQRVGDAIWAAADQDRKSTRLNSSHIPL
;
A
#
# COMPACT_ATOMS: atom_id res chain seq x y z
N PHE A 1 -21.52 -20.05 13.99
CA PHE A 1 -22.02 -19.72 12.67
C PHE A 1 -23.53 -19.67 12.72
N GLY A 2 -24.15 -18.68 12.12
CA GLY A 2 -25.55 -18.38 12.31
C GLY A 2 -25.87 -17.71 13.64
N MET A 3 -27.09 -17.29 13.85
CA MET A 3 -27.50 -16.58 15.04
C MET A 3 -28.91 -16.99 15.48
N GLY A 4 -29.08 -17.23 16.80
CA GLY A 4 -30.38 -17.58 17.38
C GLY A 4 -31.02 -18.81 16.72
N ARG A 5 -32.34 -18.82 16.75
CA ARG A 5 -33.18 -19.86 16.17
C ARG A 5 -32.93 -20.08 14.67
N ALA A 6 -32.58 -19.01 13.94
CA ALA A 6 -32.42 -19.01 12.49
C ALA A 6 -31.26 -19.88 11.99
N GLY A 7 -30.23 -20.15 12.77
CA GLY A 7 -29.11 -20.90 12.22
C GLY A 7 -28.03 -21.31 13.21
N GLN A 8 -28.07 -20.84 14.46
CA GLN A 8 -26.98 -21.13 15.41
C GLN A 8 -26.86 -22.63 15.67
N GLY A 9 -25.70 -23.17 15.33
CA GLY A 9 -25.40 -24.59 15.49
C GLY A 9 -26.10 -25.53 14.49
N LYS A 10 -26.76 -25.03 13.45
CA LYS A 10 -27.45 -25.84 12.45
C LYS A 10 -26.56 -26.13 11.24
N MET A 11 -26.63 -27.34 10.74
CA MET A 11 -25.92 -27.73 9.49
C MET A 11 -26.43 -26.96 8.27
N THR A 12 -27.69 -26.55 8.29
CA THR A 12 -28.34 -25.81 7.19
C THR A 12 -28.02 -24.32 7.14
N THR A 13 -27.29 -23.77 8.11
CA THR A 13 -27.03 -22.34 8.22
C THR A 13 -26.40 -21.75 6.96
N HIS A 14 -25.48 -22.48 6.33
CA HIS A 14 -24.82 -22.05 5.09
C HIS A 14 -25.78 -21.93 3.90
N SER A 15 -26.83 -22.76 3.88
CA SER A 15 -27.82 -22.82 2.80
C SER A 15 -29.03 -21.93 3.04
N GLN A 16 -29.13 -21.32 4.22
CA GLN A 16 -30.29 -20.49 4.58
C GLN A 16 -30.27 -19.17 3.82
N LYS A 17 -31.27 -18.96 2.98
CA LYS A 17 -31.37 -17.78 2.11
C LYS A 17 -32.20 -16.63 2.69
N LYS A 18 -33.14 -16.95 3.61
CA LYS A 18 -34.06 -15.97 4.20
C LYS A 18 -34.21 -16.24 5.69
N LEU A 19 -34.35 -15.18 6.44
CA LEU A 19 -34.78 -15.20 7.84
C LEU A 19 -36.32 -15.05 7.91
N GLU A 20 -36.93 -15.72 8.87
CA GLU A 20 -38.33 -15.55 9.16
C GLU A 20 -38.54 -14.30 10.03
N ALA A 21 -39.75 -13.78 10.06
CA ALA A 21 -40.08 -12.59 10.85
C ALA A 21 -39.70 -12.75 12.34
N GLN A 22 -39.93 -13.94 12.92
CA GLN A 22 -39.57 -14.22 14.30
C GLN A 22 -38.04 -14.22 14.54
N ASP A 23 -37.27 -14.68 13.57
CA ASP A 23 -35.81 -14.66 13.66
C ASP A 23 -35.27 -13.23 13.72
N LEU A 24 -35.89 -12.30 12.99
CA LEU A 24 -35.54 -10.87 12.99
C LEU A 24 -35.87 -10.20 14.33
N ILE A 25 -37.00 -10.56 14.93
CA ILE A 25 -37.37 -10.09 16.26
C ILE A 25 -36.38 -10.58 17.31
N GLU A 26 -36.05 -11.87 17.30
CA GLU A 26 -35.03 -12.43 18.21
C GLU A 26 -33.66 -11.77 18.05
N TYR A 27 -33.28 -11.44 16.82
CA TYR A 27 -32.04 -10.72 16.54
C TYR A 27 -32.08 -9.31 17.16
N ARG A 28 -33.17 -8.55 16.93
CA ARG A 28 -33.40 -7.25 17.55
C ARG A 28 -33.29 -7.31 19.07
N ASP A 29 -33.95 -8.27 19.70
CA ASP A 29 -33.97 -8.42 21.14
C ASP A 29 -32.62 -8.76 21.72
N ARG A 30 -31.90 -9.67 21.05
CA ARG A 30 -30.55 -10.06 21.44
C ARG A 30 -29.56 -8.87 21.47
N PHE A 31 -29.71 -7.92 20.55
CA PHE A 31 -28.87 -6.73 20.48
C PHE A 31 -29.53 -5.48 21.07
N SER A 32 -30.68 -5.64 21.71
CA SER A 32 -31.41 -4.53 22.33
C SER A 32 -31.61 -3.35 21.39
N LEU A 33 -31.93 -3.63 20.12
CA LEU A 33 -32.17 -2.58 19.14
C LEU A 33 -33.50 -1.92 19.36
N PRO A 34 -33.62 -0.60 19.43
CA PRO A 34 -34.86 0.11 19.70
C PRO A 34 -35.76 0.20 18.45
N LEU A 35 -36.18 -0.95 17.96
CA LEU A 35 -37.08 -1.10 16.82
C LEU A 35 -38.36 -1.80 17.25
N SER A 36 -39.51 -1.40 16.69
CA SER A 36 -40.75 -2.16 16.85
C SER A 36 -40.67 -3.51 16.12
N ASP A 37 -41.62 -4.41 16.42
CA ASP A 37 -41.69 -5.69 15.72
C ASP A 37 -41.85 -5.51 14.22
N GLU A 38 -42.73 -4.59 13.80
CA GLU A 38 -42.94 -4.26 12.38
C GLU A 38 -41.69 -3.69 11.73
N GLN A 39 -40.97 -2.85 12.47
CA GLN A 39 -39.70 -2.28 11.96
C GLN A 39 -38.61 -3.35 11.81
N ALA A 40 -38.52 -4.26 12.78
CA ALA A 40 -37.57 -5.38 12.71
C ALA A 40 -37.92 -6.32 11.53
N GLN A 41 -39.19 -6.68 11.36
CA GLN A 41 -39.67 -7.55 10.29
C GLN A 41 -39.50 -6.94 8.90
N SER A 42 -39.71 -5.63 8.77
CA SER A 42 -39.50 -4.90 7.51
C SER A 42 -38.06 -4.54 7.22
N LEU A 43 -37.11 -4.92 8.08
CA LEU A 43 -35.71 -4.57 7.99
C LEU A 43 -35.51 -3.04 7.89
N ALA A 44 -36.23 -2.28 8.68
CA ALA A 44 -36.11 -0.83 8.69
C ALA A 44 -34.71 -0.39 9.09
N PHE A 45 -34.20 0.62 8.41
CA PHE A 45 -32.89 1.18 8.76
C PHE A 45 -32.92 1.81 10.15
N TYR A 46 -32.05 1.33 11.02
CA TYR A 46 -31.83 1.93 12.32
C TYR A 46 -30.72 2.98 12.25
N LYS A 47 -31.05 4.19 12.66
CA LYS A 47 -30.08 5.26 12.85
C LYS A 47 -30.09 5.68 14.32
N PRO A 48 -28.99 5.49 15.05
CA PRO A 48 -28.90 5.94 16.44
C PRO A 48 -29.11 7.45 16.55
N ALA A 49 -29.62 7.90 17.69
CA ALA A 49 -29.77 9.32 17.99
C ALA A 49 -28.41 10.03 17.97
N GLN A 50 -28.40 11.29 17.54
CA GLN A 50 -27.14 12.06 17.41
C GLN A 50 -26.39 12.24 18.74
N ASP A 51 -27.12 12.22 19.84
CA ASP A 51 -26.60 12.33 21.21
C ASP A 51 -26.36 10.99 21.89
N SER A 52 -26.55 9.86 21.17
CA SER A 52 -26.26 8.54 21.71
C SER A 52 -24.75 8.36 21.98
N PRO A 53 -24.36 7.53 22.95
CA PRO A 53 -22.98 7.27 23.26
C PRO A 53 -22.16 6.80 22.05
N GLU A 54 -22.75 5.95 21.21
CA GLU A 54 -22.14 5.39 20.02
C GLU A 54 -21.81 6.48 18.99
N ILE A 55 -22.77 7.37 18.71
CA ILE A 55 -22.60 8.45 17.75
C ILE A 55 -21.61 9.47 18.28
N ARG A 56 -21.67 9.84 19.56
CA ARG A 56 -20.68 10.73 20.18
C ARG A 56 -19.27 10.17 20.09
N TYR A 57 -19.10 8.89 20.40
CA TYR A 57 -17.81 8.22 20.27
C TYR A 57 -17.30 8.24 18.82
N LEU A 58 -18.15 7.85 17.87
CA LEU A 58 -17.79 7.87 16.44
C LEU A 58 -17.39 9.27 15.99
N GLN A 59 -18.14 10.30 16.33
CA GLN A 59 -17.86 11.68 15.95
C GLN A 59 -16.54 12.18 16.54
N GLN A 60 -16.28 11.93 17.83
CA GLN A 60 -15.04 12.28 18.50
C GLN A 60 -13.82 11.63 17.79
N ARG A 61 -13.92 10.32 17.49
CA ARG A 61 -12.84 9.62 16.78
C ARG A 61 -12.62 10.17 15.38
N ARG A 62 -13.70 10.45 14.65
CA ARG A 62 -13.61 11.05 13.32
C ARG A 62 -13.04 12.44 13.34
N GLN A 63 -13.42 13.27 14.30
CA GLN A 63 -12.87 14.61 14.44
C GLN A 63 -11.37 14.57 14.75
N ALA A 64 -10.93 13.66 15.63
CA ALA A 64 -9.51 13.47 15.92
C ALA A 64 -8.69 13.02 14.71
N LEU A 65 -9.33 12.36 13.74
CA LEU A 65 -8.72 11.93 12.46
C LEU A 65 -8.90 12.94 11.32
N GLY A 66 -9.36 14.15 11.60
CA GLY A 66 -9.52 15.20 10.59
C GLY A 66 -10.83 15.17 9.80
N GLY A 67 -11.82 14.38 10.19
CA GLY A 67 -13.15 14.38 9.58
C GLY A 67 -13.79 13.01 9.35
N ALA A 68 -14.97 13.02 8.74
CA ALA A 68 -15.83 11.83 8.62
C ALA A 68 -15.27 10.74 7.72
N MET A 69 -14.59 11.10 6.66
CA MET A 69 -13.91 10.19 5.73
C MET A 69 -12.56 10.80 5.36
N PRO A 70 -11.55 10.00 5.00
CA PRO A 70 -10.37 10.56 4.38
C PRO A 70 -10.82 11.40 3.19
N ARG A 71 -10.55 12.69 3.24
CA ARG A 71 -10.85 13.57 2.12
C ARG A 71 -9.85 13.21 1.02
N ARG A 72 -10.32 12.58 -0.04
CA ARG A 72 -9.49 12.30 -1.19
C ARG A 72 -9.20 13.62 -1.90
N GLU A 73 -7.95 14.00 -1.90
CA GLU A 73 -7.50 15.14 -2.67
C GLU A 73 -7.13 14.67 -4.08
N THR A 74 -7.57 15.44 -5.07
CA THR A 74 -7.28 15.15 -6.48
C THR A 74 -6.16 16.03 -7.02
N GLN A 75 -5.67 16.94 -6.19
CA GLN A 75 -4.59 17.86 -6.54
C GLN A 75 -3.47 17.71 -5.52
N CYS A 76 -2.27 17.57 -6.01
CA CYS A 76 -1.05 17.63 -5.21
C CYS A 76 -0.04 18.53 -5.92
N GLU A 77 1.03 18.86 -5.23
CA GLU A 77 2.15 19.56 -5.84
C GLU A 77 2.68 18.80 -7.06
N VAL A 78 2.81 19.51 -8.17
CA VAL A 78 3.34 18.94 -9.41
C VAL A 78 4.81 18.60 -9.21
N VAL A 79 5.16 17.35 -9.46
CA VAL A 79 6.56 16.93 -9.45
C VAL A 79 7.25 17.40 -10.75
N PRO A 80 8.28 18.23 -10.68
CA PRO A 80 9.00 18.67 -11.88
C PRO A 80 9.65 17.46 -12.56
N VAL A 81 9.43 17.35 -13.86
CA VAL A 81 10.03 16.29 -14.68
C VAL A 81 11.29 16.86 -15.34
N PRO A 82 12.49 16.33 -15.04
CA PRO A 82 13.73 16.76 -15.66
C PRO A 82 13.74 16.51 -17.17
N ALA A 83 14.49 17.31 -17.88
CA ALA A 83 14.61 17.14 -19.32
C ALA A 83 15.38 15.86 -19.67
N LEU A 84 14.95 15.13 -20.68
CA LEU A 84 15.57 13.87 -21.11
C LEU A 84 17.09 13.96 -21.34
N PRO A 85 17.65 15.05 -21.89
CA PRO A 85 19.09 15.19 -22.05
C PRO A 85 19.91 15.06 -20.76
N GLU A 86 19.36 15.41 -19.62
CA GLU A 86 20.00 15.29 -18.31
C GLU A 86 20.30 13.83 -17.96
N TYR A 87 19.51 12.90 -18.47
CA TYR A 87 19.64 11.46 -18.28
C TYR A 87 20.19 10.71 -19.52
N GLY A 88 20.44 11.41 -20.62
CA GLY A 88 20.76 10.80 -21.91
C GLY A 88 21.97 9.88 -21.87
N SER A 89 23.00 10.24 -21.10
CA SER A 89 24.20 9.42 -20.95
C SER A 89 23.99 8.11 -20.20
N PHE A 90 22.90 8.00 -19.43
CA PHE A 90 22.53 6.79 -18.67
C PHE A 90 21.50 5.95 -19.39
N ALA A 91 20.51 6.59 -19.99
CA ALA A 91 19.35 5.91 -20.55
C ALA A 91 19.63 5.36 -21.97
N LEU A 92 20.55 5.99 -22.72
CA LEU A 92 20.67 5.74 -24.14
C LEU A 92 22.07 5.20 -24.57
N GLN A 93 23.05 5.14 -23.66
CA GLN A 93 24.41 4.73 -24.01
C GLN A 93 25.00 3.74 -23.01
N ALA A 94 25.17 2.51 -23.41
CA ALA A 94 25.85 1.49 -22.61
C ALA A 94 27.40 1.65 -22.61
N GLY A 95 27.95 2.55 -23.42
CA GLY A 95 29.40 2.79 -23.52
C GLY A 95 30.18 1.54 -23.94
N GLY A 96 29.56 0.64 -24.71
CA GLY A 96 30.17 -0.62 -25.15
C GLY A 96 30.30 -1.69 -24.07
N LYS A 97 29.77 -1.48 -22.87
CA LYS A 97 29.80 -2.45 -21.78
C LYS A 97 28.49 -3.26 -21.74
N ALA A 98 28.64 -4.57 -21.82
CA ALA A 98 27.49 -5.47 -21.56
C ALA A 98 27.06 -5.38 -20.08
N MET A 99 25.77 -5.17 -19.84
CA MET A 99 25.19 -5.20 -18.50
C MET A 99 23.78 -5.77 -18.55
N SER A 100 23.32 -6.35 -17.47
CA SER A 100 21.94 -6.77 -17.36
C SER A 100 20.98 -5.57 -17.33
N THR A 101 19.74 -5.76 -17.75
CA THR A 101 18.69 -4.74 -17.67
C THR A 101 18.46 -4.29 -16.23
N THR A 102 18.55 -5.20 -15.27
CA THR A 102 18.46 -4.87 -13.83
C THR A 102 19.57 -3.89 -13.42
N MET A 103 20.83 -4.14 -13.83
CA MET A 103 21.93 -3.22 -13.50
C MET A 103 21.81 -1.88 -14.22
N ALA A 104 21.28 -1.84 -15.43
CA ALA A 104 20.98 -0.60 -16.13
C ALA A 104 19.92 0.20 -15.37
N PHE A 105 18.85 -0.46 -14.93
CA PHE A 105 17.82 0.16 -14.11
C PHE A 105 18.35 0.67 -12.78
N VAL A 106 19.15 -0.11 -12.05
CA VAL A 106 19.74 0.31 -10.76
C VAL A 106 20.62 1.54 -10.92
N ARG A 107 21.37 1.64 -12.01
CA ARG A 107 22.16 2.84 -12.33
C ARG A 107 21.28 4.05 -12.58
N LEU A 108 20.22 3.89 -13.38
CA LEU A 108 19.25 4.97 -13.62
C LEU A 108 18.61 5.40 -12.31
N LEU A 109 18.14 4.46 -11.50
CA LEU A 109 17.55 4.71 -10.19
C LEU A 109 18.51 5.49 -9.27
N GLY A 110 19.79 5.10 -9.23
CA GLY A 110 20.82 5.80 -8.46
C GLY A 110 21.07 7.24 -8.93
N GLN A 111 20.80 7.57 -10.19
CA GLN A 111 20.85 8.95 -10.68
C GLN A 111 19.58 9.72 -10.31
N LEU A 112 18.41 9.11 -10.50
CA LEU A 112 17.14 9.71 -10.12
C LEU A 112 17.09 10.06 -8.63
N LEU A 113 17.66 9.19 -7.79
CA LEU A 113 17.76 9.43 -6.34
C LEU A 113 18.68 10.61 -5.97
N LYS A 114 19.54 11.08 -6.87
CA LYS A 114 20.38 12.27 -6.67
C LYS A 114 19.70 13.55 -7.08
N ASP A 115 18.63 13.46 -7.85
CA ASP A 115 17.86 14.63 -8.27
C ASP A 115 17.24 15.31 -7.04
N PRO A 116 17.42 16.60 -6.83
CA PRO A 116 16.94 17.28 -5.62
C PRO A 116 15.41 17.36 -5.54
N ALA A 117 14.71 17.30 -6.66
CA ALA A 117 13.26 17.39 -6.73
C ALA A 117 12.61 16.01 -6.74
N LEU A 118 13.15 15.08 -7.52
CA LEU A 118 12.61 13.71 -7.65
C LEU A 118 13.11 12.77 -6.56
N GLY A 119 14.40 12.86 -6.20
CA GLY A 119 15.06 11.93 -5.31
C GLY A 119 14.29 11.67 -4.00
N PRO A 120 13.84 12.69 -3.28
CA PRO A 120 13.09 12.53 -2.04
C PRO A 120 11.72 11.84 -2.21
N ARG A 121 11.23 11.75 -3.44
CA ARG A 121 9.91 11.18 -3.75
C ARG A 121 9.99 9.74 -4.28
N ILE A 122 11.20 9.25 -4.56
CA ILE A 122 11.43 7.91 -5.09
C ILE A 122 11.45 6.90 -3.95
N VAL A 123 10.65 5.85 -4.10
CA VAL A 123 10.55 4.77 -3.11
C VAL A 123 10.80 3.43 -3.81
N PRO A 124 12.03 2.90 -3.78
CA PRO A 124 12.30 1.53 -4.22
C PRO A 124 11.70 0.54 -3.22
N ILE A 125 10.86 -0.36 -3.68
CA ILE A 125 10.18 -1.36 -2.85
C ILE A 125 10.52 -2.74 -3.39
N VAL A 126 11.09 -3.58 -2.54
CA VAL A 126 11.66 -4.87 -2.91
C VAL A 126 10.93 -5.99 -2.18
N ALA A 127 10.52 -6.99 -2.96
CA ALA A 127 9.89 -8.21 -2.43
C ALA A 127 10.92 -9.26 -2.00
N ASP A 128 12.04 -8.86 -1.42
CA ASP A 128 13.12 -9.67 -0.87
C ASP A 128 14.15 -8.72 -0.24
N GLU A 129 15.40 -8.86 -0.57
CA GLU A 129 16.50 -7.99 -0.17
C GLU A 129 17.02 -7.18 -1.38
N ALA A 130 17.24 -5.90 -1.20
CA ALA A 130 17.71 -5.02 -2.27
C ALA A 130 19.12 -5.41 -2.79
N ARG A 131 19.93 -6.05 -1.96
CA ARG A 131 21.24 -6.57 -2.33
C ARG A 131 21.18 -7.57 -3.49
N THR A 132 20.19 -8.44 -3.50
CA THR A 132 20.02 -9.49 -4.53
C THR A 132 19.73 -8.90 -5.91
N PHE A 133 19.19 -7.69 -5.95
CA PHE A 133 18.94 -6.92 -7.19
C PHE A 133 20.11 -6.00 -7.58
N GLY A 134 21.27 -6.13 -6.93
CA GLY A 134 22.44 -5.29 -7.20
C GLY A 134 22.34 -3.86 -6.66
N MET A 135 21.43 -3.60 -5.73
CA MET A 135 21.15 -2.27 -5.18
C MET A 135 22.01 -1.92 -3.95
N ALA A 136 22.96 -2.77 -3.56
CA ALA A 136 23.77 -2.57 -2.36
C ALA A 136 24.50 -1.20 -2.31
N ASN A 137 24.89 -0.65 -3.44
CA ASN A 137 25.51 0.68 -3.51
C ASN A 137 24.54 1.81 -3.11
N LEU A 138 23.22 1.58 -3.18
CA LEU A 138 22.21 2.56 -2.80
C LEU A 138 22.05 2.64 -1.28
N PHE A 139 22.45 1.63 -0.52
CA PHE A 139 22.35 1.64 0.94
C PHE A 139 23.08 2.82 1.57
N LYS A 140 24.27 3.14 1.04
CA LYS A 140 25.02 4.30 1.48
C LYS A 140 24.36 5.63 1.08
N GLN A 141 23.70 5.65 -0.07
CA GLN A 141 23.09 6.87 -0.61
C GLN A 141 21.78 7.22 0.10
N VAL A 142 20.86 6.26 0.23
CA VAL A 142 19.50 6.53 0.70
C VAL A 142 19.08 5.64 1.87
N GLY A 143 19.79 4.58 2.16
CA GLY A 143 19.50 3.66 3.26
C GLY A 143 18.24 2.81 3.07
N ILE A 144 18.13 1.77 3.89
CA ILE A 144 16.95 0.92 4.01
C ILE A 144 16.05 1.53 5.10
N TYR A 145 14.77 1.63 4.84
CA TYR A 145 13.82 2.14 5.83
C TYR A 145 13.65 1.15 7.00
N SER A 146 13.78 1.67 8.21
CA SER A 146 13.45 0.95 9.43
C SER A 146 12.84 1.92 10.44
N CYS A 147 11.59 1.64 10.88
CA CYS A 147 10.89 2.50 11.83
C CYS A 147 11.60 2.63 13.20
N VAL A 148 12.47 1.70 13.52
CA VAL A 148 13.27 1.69 14.77
C VAL A 148 14.73 2.09 14.54
N GLY A 149 15.15 2.26 13.28
CA GLY A 149 16.55 2.43 12.90
C GLY A 149 17.32 1.12 12.96
N GLN A 150 18.61 1.19 12.74
CA GLN A 150 19.50 0.01 12.81
C GLN A 150 19.76 -0.37 14.25
N LYS A 151 19.34 -1.57 14.65
CA LYS A 151 19.56 -2.09 16.00
C LYS A 151 20.84 -2.90 16.10
N ASP A 152 21.09 -3.70 15.09
CA ASP A 152 22.22 -4.62 15.04
C ASP A 152 23.16 -4.24 13.89
N ALA A 153 24.44 -4.39 14.13
CA ALA A 153 25.45 -4.22 13.10
C ALA A 153 25.69 -5.57 12.41
N PRO A 154 25.77 -5.62 11.07
CA PRO A 154 26.18 -6.85 10.39
C PRO A 154 27.56 -7.31 10.87
N GLU A 155 27.75 -8.62 11.05
CA GLU A 155 29.01 -9.18 11.52
C GLU A 155 30.17 -8.97 10.53
N ASP A 156 29.84 -8.80 9.24
CA ASP A 156 30.76 -8.56 8.14
C ASP A 156 30.98 -7.06 7.84
N ILE A 157 30.78 -6.19 8.82
CA ILE A 157 31.08 -4.75 8.70
C ILE A 157 32.55 -4.60 8.34
N GLY A 158 32.79 -3.93 7.19
CA GLY A 158 34.13 -3.75 6.64
C GLY A 158 34.37 -4.60 5.41
N SER A 159 33.53 -5.54 5.08
CA SER A 159 33.45 -6.08 3.73
C SER A 159 32.91 -5.01 2.76
N VAL A 160 33.06 -5.23 1.47
CA VAL A 160 32.89 -4.26 0.37
C VAL A 160 31.56 -3.50 0.34
N LEU A 161 30.58 -3.84 1.19
CA LEU A 161 29.20 -3.33 1.10
C LEU A 161 28.77 -2.61 2.40
N SER A 162 28.38 -1.36 2.26
CA SER A 162 27.79 -0.57 3.35
C SER A 162 26.33 -0.96 3.53
N TYR A 163 25.98 -1.63 4.62
CA TYR A 163 24.61 -1.84 5.04
C TYR A 163 24.16 -0.69 5.97
N ARG A 164 23.01 -0.11 5.71
CA ARG A 164 22.50 0.97 6.54
C ARG A 164 20.96 0.91 6.61
N GLU A 165 20.46 0.66 7.80
CA GLU A 165 19.04 0.88 8.15
C GLU A 165 18.87 2.24 8.83
N ALA A 166 17.83 2.98 8.45
CA ALA A 166 17.57 4.29 8.99
C ALA A 166 16.07 4.63 8.98
N ARG A 167 15.64 5.47 9.91
CA ARG A 167 14.26 5.96 9.95
C ARG A 167 13.89 6.83 8.77
N ASP A 168 14.86 7.45 8.14
CA ASP A 168 14.78 8.24 6.92
C ASP A 168 15.23 7.47 5.67
N GLY A 169 15.39 6.16 5.78
CA GLY A 169 15.72 5.30 4.66
C GLY A 169 14.61 5.32 3.59
N GLN A 170 15.00 5.21 2.33
CA GLN A 170 14.05 5.23 1.20
C GLN A 170 13.80 3.87 0.58
N ILE A 171 14.71 2.91 0.74
CA ILE A 171 14.53 1.54 0.23
C ILE A 171 13.65 0.79 1.21
N MET A 172 12.54 0.23 0.74
CA MET A 172 11.69 -0.65 1.54
C MET A 172 11.97 -2.11 1.19
N GLU A 173 12.51 -2.84 2.15
CA GLU A 173 12.69 -4.28 2.07
C GLU A 173 11.55 -4.97 2.81
N GLU A 174 10.64 -5.59 2.07
CA GLU A 174 9.43 -6.23 2.62
C GLU A 174 9.65 -7.71 2.96
N GLY A 175 10.89 -8.17 2.85
CA GLY A 175 11.20 -9.59 2.95
C GLY A 175 10.55 -10.39 1.81
N ILE A 176 10.50 -11.71 1.95
CA ILE A 176 9.91 -12.60 0.93
C ILE A 176 8.38 -12.50 0.99
N SER A 177 7.85 -11.35 0.59
CA SER A 177 6.42 -11.03 0.62
C SER A 177 6.04 -10.11 -0.55
N GLU A 178 5.64 -10.68 -1.66
CA GLU A 178 5.15 -9.90 -2.80
C GLU A 178 3.87 -9.14 -2.46
N ALA A 179 3.00 -9.71 -1.63
CA ALA A 179 1.76 -9.05 -1.19
C ALA A 179 2.05 -7.82 -0.31
N GLY A 180 3.01 -7.91 0.61
CA GLY A 180 3.47 -6.78 1.42
C GLY A 180 4.09 -5.69 0.56
N ALA A 181 5.01 -6.06 -0.32
CA ALA A 181 5.68 -5.13 -1.21
C ALA A 181 4.69 -4.37 -2.11
N LEU A 182 3.68 -5.06 -2.67
CA LEU A 182 2.66 -4.39 -3.49
C LEU A 182 1.70 -3.54 -2.67
N ALA A 183 1.38 -3.92 -1.43
CA ALA A 183 0.59 -3.08 -0.54
C ALA A 183 1.32 -1.76 -0.22
N SER A 184 2.61 -1.81 0.11
CA SER A 184 3.46 -0.65 0.31
C SER A 184 3.59 0.20 -0.96
N TRP A 185 3.72 -0.45 -2.12
CA TRP A 185 3.72 0.24 -3.39
C TRP A 185 2.41 1.00 -3.65
N THR A 186 1.27 0.36 -3.41
CA THR A 186 -0.05 0.97 -3.57
C THR A 186 -0.22 2.16 -2.62
N ALA A 187 0.20 2.03 -1.37
CA ALA A 187 0.15 3.11 -0.39
C ALA A 187 0.99 4.32 -0.83
N ALA A 188 2.21 4.09 -1.33
CA ALA A 188 3.07 5.15 -1.85
C ALA A 188 2.49 5.76 -3.13
N ALA A 189 1.98 4.96 -4.07
CA ALA A 189 1.39 5.42 -5.32
C ALA A 189 0.14 6.28 -5.13
N THR A 190 -0.64 6.02 -4.07
CA THR A 190 -1.86 6.76 -3.74
C THR A 190 -1.64 7.87 -2.70
N SER A 191 -0.42 8.11 -2.26
CA SER A 191 -0.07 9.10 -1.23
C SER A 191 -0.47 10.52 -1.60
N TYR A 192 -0.48 10.88 -2.88
CA TYR A 192 -0.95 12.17 -3.35
C TYR A 192 -2.41 12.44 -2.95
N SER A 193 -3.26 11.42 -3.00
CA SER A 193 -4.69 11.53 -2.67
C SER A 193 -4.97 11.52 -1.17
N VAL A 194 -4.09 10.92 -0.37
CA VAL A 194 -4.28 10.76 1.09
C VAL A 194 -3.50 11.81 1.87
N HIS A 195 -2.31 12.14 1.40
CA HIS A 195 -1.36 13.02 2.11
C HIS A 195 -1.01 14.29 1.32
N GLY A 196 -1.52 14.47 0.12
CA GLY A 196 -1.18 15.61 -0.76
C GLY A 196 0.26 15.57 -1.29
N VAL A 197 0.95 14.45 -1.15
CA VAL A 197 2.36 14.29 -1.55
C VAL A 197 2.47 13.20 -2.61
N ALA A 198 2.86 13.56 -3.82
CA ALA A 198 3.12 12.58 -4.87
C ALA A 198 4.43 11.83 -4.60
N MET A 199 4.41 10.53 -4.60
CA MET A 199 5.57 9.66 -4.54
C MET A 199 5.72 8.86 -5.82
N LEU A 200 6.94 8.39 -6.08
CA LEU A 200 7.34 7.61 -7.26
C LEU A 200 7.82 6.23 -6.80
N PRO A 201 6.92 5.30 -6.49
CA PRO A 201 7.31 3.98 -6.04
C PRO A 201 7.70 3.07 -7.20
N PHE A 202 8.73 2.27 -6.99
CA PHE A 202 9.19 1.23 -7.89
C PHE A 202 9.02 -0.12 -7.22
N TYR A 203 8.17 -0.99 -7.77
CA TYR A 203 8.03 -2.37 -7.31
C TYR A 203 9.05 -3.25 -7.99
N ILE A 204 9.98 -3.80 -7.22
CA ILE A 204 11.11 -4.60 -7.69
C ILE A 204 10.93 -6.02 -7.21
N TYR A 205 10.89 -6.98 -8.12
CA TYR A 205 10.53 -8.36 -7.81
C TYR A 205 11.22 -9.37 -8.73
N TYR A 206 11.18 -10.63 -8.32
CA TYR A 206 11.74 -11.73 -9.10
C TYR A 206 10.79 -12.22 -10.18
N SER A 207 11.17 -12.00 -11.45
CA SER A 207 10.56 -12.63 -12.62
C SER A 207 9.02 -12.72 -12.54
N MET A 208 8.47 -13.89 -12.90
CA MET A 208 7.03 -14.12 -12.91
C MET A 208 6.41 -14.17 -11.50
N PHE A 209 7.17 -14.51 -10.45
CA PHE A 209 6.64 -14.67 -9.10
C PHE A 209 5.98 -13.41 -8.56
N GLY A 210 6.63 -12.28 -8.73
CA GLY A 210 6.12 -11.00 -8.30
C GLY A 210 4.85 -10.58 -9.04
N PHE A 211 4.61 -11.08 -10.24
CA PHE A 211 3.40 -10.80 -10.99
C PHE A 211 2.29 -11.81 -10.68
N GLN A 212 2.59 -13.11 -10.73
CA GLN A 212 1.60 -14.16 -10.52
C GLN A 212 0.92 -14.10 -9.15
N ARG A 213 1.70 -13.81 -8.09
CA ARG A 213 1.18 -13.83 -6.73
C ARG A 213 0.32 -12.63 -6.37
N VAL A 214 0.40 -11.54 -7.13
CA VAL A 214 -0.25 -10.26 -6.80
C VAL A 214 -0.99 -9.64 -8.00
N GLY A 215 -1.27 -10.41 -9.04
CA GLY A 215 -1.92 -9.91 -10.25
C GLY A 215 -3.23 -9.15 -9.96
N ASP A 216 -4.09 -9.72 -9.13
CA ASP A 216 -5.36 -9.09 -8.75
C ASP A 216 -5.15 -7.77 -8.01
N ALA A 217 -4.14 -7.71 -7.15
CA ALA A 217 -3.81 -6.49 -6.42
C ALA A 217 -3.20 -5.42 -7.34
N ILE A 218 -2.46 -5.80 -8.40
CA ILE A 218 -1.98 -4.89 -9.43
C ILE A 218 -3.17 -4.26 -10.18
N TRP A 219 -4.16 -5.06 -10.55
CA TRP A 219 -5.38 -4.56 -11.20
C TRP A 219 -6.19 -3.66 -10.26
N ALA A 220 -6.34 -4.05 -9.00
CA ALA A 220 -7.01 -3.21 -8.01
C ALA A 220 -6.29 -1.86 -7.81
N ALA A 221 -4.97 -1.85 -7.77
CA ALA A 221 -4.18 -0.63 -7.68
C ALA A 221 -4.36 0.27 -8.91
N ALA A 222 -4.41 -0.32 -10.12
CA ALA A 222 -4.67 0.41 -11.35
C ALA A 222 -6.08 1.05 -11.36
N ASP A 223 -7.07 0.37 -10.78
CA ASP A 223 -8.43 0.90 -10.64
C ASP A 223 -8.52 2.06 -9.63
N GLN A 224 -7.71 2.02 -8.58
CA GLN A 224 -7.67 3.11 -7.58
C GLN A 224 -7.08 4.39 -8.16
N ASP A 225 -6.19 4.28 -9.13
CA ASP A 225 -5.44 5.38 -9.71
C ASP A 225 -5.94 5.78 -11.10
N ARG A 226 -7.22 6.00 -11.25
CA ARG A 226 -7.79 6.46 -12.53
C ARG A 226 -7.25 7.81 -13.02
N LYS A 227 -6.58 8.60 -12.17
CA LYS A 227 -6.09 9.93 -12.51
C LYS A 227 -4.57 10.08 -12.48
N SER A 228 -3.85 9.30 -11.72
CA SER A 228 -2.40 9.26 -11.79
C SER A 228 -1.99 8.29 -12.89
N THR A 229 -2.34 8.67 -14.06
CA THR A 229 -1.93 8.00 -15.26
C THR A 229 -0.46 7.67 -15.19
N ARG A 230 -0.11 6.37 -15.04
CA ARG A 230 1.02 5.84 -15.78
C ARG A 230 2.42 6.13 -15.28
N LEU A 231 2.62 6.25 -14.02
CA LEU A 231 3.81 5.65 -13.48
C LEU A 231 3.51 4.19 -13.13
N ASN A 232 2.83 3.52 -14.02
CA ASN A 232 2.99 2.10 -14.22
C ASN A 232 4.41 1.90 -14.73
N SER A 233 5.34 2.14 -13.89
CA SER A 233 6.66 1.58 -14.01
C SER A 233 6.62 0.13 -13.56
N SER A 234 5.65 -0.61 -14.05
CA SER A 234 5.84 -2.01 -14.26
C SER A 234 6.90 -2.11 -15.34
N HIS A 235 8.13 -1.87 -14.98
CA HIS A 235 9.24 -2.43 -15.71
C HIS A 235 9.17 -3.92 -15.46
N ILE A 236 8.26 -4.55 -16.18
CA ILE A 236 8.39 -5.93 -16.54
C ILE A 236 9.58 -5.92 -17.51
N PRO A 237 10.75 -6.45 -17.17
CA PRO A 237 11.72 -6.76 -18.18
C PRO A 237 11.09 -7.90 -18.98
N LEU A 238 10.64 -7.61 -20.17
CA LEU A 238 10.37 -8.62 -21.18
C LEU A 238 11.66 -9.30 -21.54
#